data_701750b98f79000bf78914f1985b29f4
#
_entry.id   701750b98f79000bf78914f1985b29f4
#
_cell.length_a   1.000
_cell.length_b   1.000
_cell.length_c   1.000
_cell.angle_alpha   90.00
_cell.angle_beta   90.00
_cell.angle_gamma   90.00
#
_symmetry.space_group_name_H-M   'P 1'
#
loop_
_entity.id
_entity.type
_entity.pdbx_description
1 polymer ?
#
loop_
_entity_poly.entity_id
_entity_poly.type
_entity_poly.pdbx_seq_one_letter_code
_entity_poly.pdbx_strand_id
1 'polypeptide(L)'
;MPGRIQALCLTALAWLVISEGHGSDDSSTDRPSVLFLNIDDWNDWNTVLQGHPQSITPNIQRLAERGVAFTNAICSSPTCFPSRSAVFTGIHPARSGNIVNDNGIRPWRFYAGNAVTLPKYLSAQGWTTVGIAKNFHKGDNTEFDTYIPKAGRPKQVPGIGLKLNPSGHWGVSADPVTKMADYLSVSHGIETLESITDPLFLSLGIYRPHVPWVVPQEYFDRYPLEAIQLPEFQPNDLDDLPQRFRLLAHLEAKFGPGYHEGLLKKGYDKQFIRAYLACVTFADEQIGRLLDAWDASPHAKDGYIVLWSDHGYNLGEKQAWSKMKPWYDSAHCNLIVAGPGIPEGETCDKAVSLQDLYPTLVELLQLPMPSQALDGNSLVPLLNAPKSEWDRPVVMSSETDGIRYDVVLDNDYRMTRLITGETELYHLITDPHEFTNLADDPKYAPVIDRLSQHLTFTYPEIPENGWIEAEAIPTQTSSDFKLRGNCHYRRSDPEASGDQLLFAELRAGKGSYLDLVLDVPAAGSYKLGATLSIDGPCEVFVDDVVDDAAQADTGYPMTTAATVKPGSKKLEDHLIGTVTFDSTGLKILRFQSLVPKQQLRMDRILLKPQSSN
;
A
#
# COMPACT_ATOMS: atom_id res chain seq x y z
N MET A 1 -2.73 -26.93 89.55
CA MET A 1 -1.55 -26.02 89.44
C MET A 1 -1.77 -25.10 88.27
N PRO A 2 -1.62 -23.79 88.41
CA PRO A 2 -2.31 -22.78 87.65
C PRO A 2 -1.52 -22.31 86.43
N GLY A 3 -2.24 -22.08 85.29
CA GLY A 3 -1.75 -21.43 84.08
C GLY A 3 -2.32 -20.03 83.98
N ARG A 4 -1.47 -19.07 83.86
CA ARG A 4 -1.77 -17.60 83.80
C ARG A 4 -2.41 -17.18 82.48
N ILE A 5 -3.51 -16.48 82.59
CA ILE A 5 -4.18 -15.74 81.57
C ILE A 5 -3.44 -14.41 81.42
N GLN A 6 -2.91 -14.07 80.20
CA GLN A 6 -2.48 -12.74 79.81
C GLN A 6 -3.52 -12.08 78.91
N ALA A 7 -4.01 -10.98 79.43
CA ALA A 7 -4.92 -10.11 78.67
C ALA A 7 -4.16 -9.33 77.60
N LEU A 8 -4.62 -9.38 76.33
CA LEU A 8 -4.19 -8.47 75.26
C LEU A 8 -5.13 -7.25 75.23
N CYS A 9 -4.57 -6.07 75.46
CA CYS A 9 -5.23 -4.80 75.19
C CYS A 9 -5.26 -4.56 73.66
N LEU A 10 -6.46 -4.45 73.12
CA LEU A 10 -6.70 -3.95 71.76
C LEU A 10 -6.77 -2.41 71.81
N THR A 11 -5.74 -1.74 71.31
CA THR A 11 -5.82 -0.31 70.97
C THR A 11 -6.37 -0.16 69.54
N ALA A 12 -7.59 0.34 69.42
CA ALA A 12 -8.19 0.71 68.17
C ALA A 12 -7.53 2.04 67.69
N LEU A 13 -6.73 1.97 66.61
CA LEU A 13 -6.33 3.14 65.85
C LEU A 13 -7.45 3.47 64.84
N ALA A 14 -8.15 4.60 65.07
CA ALA A 14 -9.06 5.17 64.07
C ALA A 14 -8.21 5.80 62.96
N TRP A 15 -8.30 5.24 61.77
CA TRP A 15 -7.82 5.88 60.55
C TRP A 15 -8.85 6.92 60.10
N LEU A 16 -8.47 8.19 60.22
CA LEU A 16 -9.18 9.28 59.54
C LEU A 16 -8.90 9.17 58.04
N VAL A 17 -9.87 8.71 57.27
CA VAL A 17 -9.85 8.81 55.81
C VAL A 17 -10.13 10.27 55.48
N ILE A 18 -9.09 11.05 55.21
CA ILE A 18 -9.23 12.32 54.51
C ILE A 18 -9.53 11.95 53.06
N SER A 19 -10.77 12.10 52.66
CA SER A 19 -11.15 12.12 51.24
C SER A 19 -10.59 13.42 50.66
N GLU A 20 -9.38 13.36 50.12
CA GLU A 20 -8.98 14.36 49.14
C GLU A 20 -9.96 14.25 47.95
N GLY A 21 -10.78 15.25 47.79
CA GLY A 21 -11.58 15.42 46.61
C GLY A 21 -10.63 15.50 45.42
N HIS A 22 -10.66 14.48 44.57
CA HIS A 22 -10.13 14.60 43.23
C HIS A 22 -10.96 15.69 42.57
N GLY A 23 -10.44 16.92 42.61
CA GLY A 23 -10.83 17.91 41.63
C GLY A 23 -10.61 17.28 40.27
N SER A 24 -11.64 17.23 39.46
CA SER A 24 -11.51 16.99 38.04
C SER A 24 -10.56 18.07 37.51
N ASP A 25 -9.28 17.71 37.38
CA ASP A 25 -8.35 18.51 36.60
C ASP A 25 -8.94 18.55 35.19
N ASP A 26 -9.41 19.74 34.84
CA ASP A 26 -9.90 20.09 33.52
C ASP A 26 -8.69 20.23 32.57
N SER A 27 -7.93 19.10 32.39
CA SER A 27 -6.74 19.03 31.53
C SER A 27 -7.08 18.72 30.08
N SER A 28 -8.37 18.89 29.68
CA SER A 28 -8.81 18.63 28.31
C SER A 28 -8.23 19.63 27.28
N THR A 29 -7.70 20.77 27.73
CA THR A 29 -7.20 21.85 26.85
C THR A 29 -5.72 21.76 26.47
N ASP A 30 -4.96 20.83 27.05
CA ASP A 30 -3.49 20.74 26.84
C ASP A 30 -3.04 19.64 25.86
N ARG A 31 -3.98 18.99 25.18
CA ARG A 31 -3.65 17.92 24.20
C ARG A 31 -3.39 18.52 22.82
N PRO A 32 -2.27 18.16 22.16
CA PRO A 32 -1.95 18.72 20.86
C PRO A 32 -2.94 18.23 19.78
N SER A 33 -3.37 19.15 18.94
CA SER A 33 -4.16 18.81 17.74
C SER A 33 -3.26 18.27 16.63
N VAL A 34 -3.84 17.55 15.68
CA VAL A 34 -3.13 16.99 14.52
C VAL A 34 -3.84 17.37 13.23
N LEU A 35 -3.13 18.06 12.35
CA LEU A 35 -3.51 18.24 10.95
C LEU A 35 -2.85 17.12 10.12
N PHE A 36 -3.66 16.17 9.65
CA PHE A 36 -3.21 14.98 8.92
C PHE A 36 -3.63 15.09 7.44
N LEU A 37 -2.69 15.61 6.62
CA LEU A 37 -2.91 15.88 5.21
C LEU A 37 -2.49 14.68 4.37
N ASN A 38 -3.41 14.12 3.62
CA ASN A 38 -3.12 13.03 2.71
C ASN A 38 -3.41 13.44 1.25
N ILE A 39 -2.45 13.16 0.37
CA ILE A 39 -2.51 13.58 -1.02
C ILE A 39 -2.56 12.35 -1.91
N ASP A 40 -3.36 12.40 -2.97
CA ASP A 40 -3.65 11.27 -3.83
C ASP A 40 -2.79 11.30 -5.11
N ASP A 41 -1.98 10.24 -5.36
CA ASP A 41 -1.13 10.08 -6.56
C ASP A 41 0.00 11.13 -6.68
N TRP A 42 0.53 11.69 -5.61
CA TRP A 42 1.62 12.67 -5.71
C TRP A 42 2.98 12.01 -5.44
N ASN A 43 3.78 11.88 -6.50
CA ASN A 43 5.16 11.40 -6.44
C ASN A 43 6.11 12.49 -5.87
N ASP A 44 7.41 12.32 -6.08
CA ASP A 44 8.47 13.21 -5.59
C ASP A 44 8.60 14.53 -6.37
N TRP A 45 7.68 14.83 -7.30
CA TRP A 45 7.72 16.05 -8.12
C TRP A 45 7.29 17.28 -7.32
N ASN A 46 8.18 17.74 -6.48
CA ASN A 46 8.06 18.96 -5.69
C ASN A 46 9.45 19.57 -5.41
N THR A 47 9.47 20.77 -4.83
CA THR A 47 10.70 21.53 -4.55
C THR A 47 11.56 20.92 -3.44
N VAL A 48 11.00 20.08 -2.57
CA VAL A 48 11.70 19.44 -1.45
C VAL A 48 12.41 18.17 -1.89
N LEU A 49 11.70 17.28 -2.60
CA LEU A 49 12.20 15.99 -3.09
C LEU A 49 12.92 16.13 -4.44
N GLN A 50 12.64 17.19 -5.19
CA GLN A 50 13.31 17.57 -6.43
C GLN A 50 13.18 16.56 -7.60
N GLY A 51 12.16 15.71 -7.58
CA GLY A 51 11.94 14.69 -8.64
C GLY A 51 11.68 15.28 -10.03
N HIS A 52 11.26 16.54 -10.12
CA HIS A 52 11.14 17.23 -11.40
C HIS A 52 11.54 18.72 -11.28
N PRO A 53 12.45 19.23 -12.16
CA PRO A 53 13.02 20.57 -12.01
C PRO A 53 12.03 21.72 -12.25
N GLN A 54 10.89 21.44 -12.86
CA GLN A 54 9.87 22.44 -13.17
C GLN A 54 8.73 22.48 -12.14
N SER A 55 8.79 21.71 -11.06
CA SER A 55 7.75 21.71 -10.03
C SER A 55 7.64 23.06 -9.33
N ILE A 56 6.42 23.60 -9.19
CA ILE A 56 6.13 24.87 -8.52
C ILE A 56 5.31 24.55 -7.27
N THR A 57 5.98 24.38 -6.12
CA THR A 57 5.37 23.92 -4.87
C THR A 57 5.90 24.69 -3.65
N PRO A 58 5.69 26.01 -3.59
CA PRO A 58 6.22 26.85 -2.52
C PRO A 58 5.63 26.53 -1.13
N ASN A 59 4.42 25.96 -1.06
CA ASN A 59 3.78 25.67 0.22
C ASN A 59 4.26 24.35 0.82
N ILE A 60 4.60 23.34 0.01
CA ILE A 60 5.34 22.16 0.46
C ILE A 60 6.70 22.58 1.03
N GLN A 61 7.42 23.48 0.34
CA GLN A 61 8.68 24.03 0.82
C GLN A 61 8.51 24.72 2.17
N ARG A 62 7.51 25.60 2.29
CA ARG A 62 7.18 26.30 3.55
C ARG A 62 6.89 25.34 4.71
N LEU A 63 6.22 24.21 4.43
CA LEU A 63 5.97 23.19 5.44
C LEU A 63 7.25 22.45 5.83
N ALA A 64 8.10 22.10 4.86
CA ALA A 64 9.37 21.43 5.11
C ALA A 64 10.32 22.28 5.96
N GLU A 65 10.30 23.61 5.77
CA GLU A 65 11.07 24.55 6.58
C GLU A 65 10.64 24.60 8.05
N ARG A 66 9.49 24.02 8.40
CA ARG A 66 8.92 23.99 9.77
C ARG A 66 9.14 22.67 10.52
N GLY A 67 9.76 21.68 9.88
CA GLY A 67 9.88 20.35 10.45
C GLY A 67 10.92 19.49 9.77
N VAL A 68 10.66 18.18 9.76
CA VAL A 68 11.49 17.16 9.12
C VAL A 68 10.80 16.66 7.86
N ALA A 69 11.49 16.78 6.72
CA ALA A 69 11.08 16.17 5.47
C ALA A 69 11.83 14.84 5.26
N PHE A 70 11.10 13.74 5.09
CA PHE A 70 11.67 12.44 4.78
C PHE A 70 11.85 12.32 3.26
N THR A 71 13.10 12.17 2.82
CA THR A 71 13.43 12.09 1.39
C THR A 71 13.42 10.67 0.84
N ASN A 72 13.14 9.67 1.69
CA ASN A 72 13.06 8.27 1.31
C ASN A 72 11.88 7.57 2.03
N ALA A 73 10.68 8.18 1.90
CA ALA A 73 9.45 7.62 2.43
C ALA A 73 8.76 6.74 1.39
N ILE A 74 8.38 5.53 1.78
CA ILE A 74 7.87 4.48 0.88
C ILE A 74 6.47 4.05 1.32
N CYS A 75 5.55 3.88 0.39
CA CYS A 75 4.24 3.30 0.66
C CYS A 75 4.33 1.79 0.93
N SER A 76 3.38 1.25 1.70
CA SER A 76 3.31 -0.21 1.94
C SER A 76 2.76 -1.00 0.75
N SER A 77 2.18 -0.29 -0.23
CA SER A 77 1.71 -0.82 -1.53
C SER A 77 1.53 0.34 -2.50
N PRO A 78 1.93 0.23 -3.78
CA PRO A 78 1.93 1.35 -4.72
C PRO A 78 0.53 1.60 -5.32
N THR A 79 -0.50 1.60 -4.47
CA THR A 79 -1.89 1.85 -4.87
C THR A 79 -2.75 2.28 -3.69
N CYS A 80 -3.72 3.15 -3.95
CA CYS A 80 -4.48 3.87 -2.93
C CYS A 80 -5.13 2.98 -1.88
N PHE A 81 -5.80 1.89 -2.29
CA PHE A 81 -6.62 1.10 -1.37
C PHE A 81 -5.79 0.39 -0.30
N PRO A 82 -4.79 -0.45 -0.64
CA PRO A 82 -3.95 -1.09 0.37
C PRO A 82 -3.05 -0.09 1.13
N SER A 83 -2.44 0.89 0.46
CA SER A 83 -1.59 1.87 1.13
C SER A 83 -2.34 2.65 2.21
N ARG A 84 -3.47 3.26 1.86
CA ARG A 84 -4.29 4.01 2.82
C ARG A 84 -4.82 3.12 3.95
N SER A 85 -5.24 1.90 3.63
CA SER A 85 -5.65 0.93 4.65
C SER A 85 -4.52 0.64 5.62
N ALA A 86 -3.28 0.45 5.15
CA ALA A 86 -2.12 0.20 6.00
C ALA A 86 -1.81 1.39 6.92
N VAL A 87 -1.83 2.63 6.40
CA VAL A 87 -1.61 3.83 7.21
C VAL A 87 -2.65 3.96 8.33
N PHE A 88 -3.93 3.81 8.01
CA PHE A 88 -4.99 4.01 9.00
C PHE A 88 -5.21 2.84 9.95
N THR A 89 -4.81 1.61 9.58
CA THR A 89 -4.95 0.43 10.45
C THR A 89 -3.64 0.03 11.14
N GLY A 90 -2.49 0.48 10.64
CA GLY A 90 -1.18 0.04 11.07
C GLY A 90 -0.86 -1.42 10.70
N ILE A 91 -1.66 -2.03 9.80
CA ILE A 91 -1.52 -3.43 9.38
C ILE A 91 -0.96 -3.49 7.96
N HIS A 92 0.15 -4.20 7.79
CA HIS A 92 0.80 -4.35 6.49
C HIS A 92 -0.10 -5.06 5.47
N PRO A 93 -0.08 -4.66 4.17
CA PRO A 93 -0.90 -5.28 3.12
C PRO A 93 -0.77 -6.79 3.02
N ALA A 94 0.44 -7.34 3.15
CA ALA A 94 0.66 -8.79 3.13
C ALA A 94 0.01 -9.51 4.33
N ARG A 95 0.00 -8.89 5.53
CA ARG A 95 -0.64 -9.46 6.72
C ARG A 95 -2.16 -9.38 6.66
N SER A 96 -2.71 -8.28 6.15
CA SER A 96 -4.16 -8.14 5.98
C SER A 96 -4.70 -8.89 4.75
N GLY A 97 -3.85 -9.21 3.77
CA GLY A 97 -4.26 -9.72 2.46
C GLY A 97 -4.78 -8.63 1.50
N ASN A 98 -4.73 -7.37 1.91
CA ASN A 98 -5.13 -6.23 1.07
C ASN A 98 -3.98 -5.78 0.18
N ILE A 99 -3.57 -6.61 -0.76
CA ILE A 99 -2.44 -6.38 -1.68
C ILE A 99 -2.85 -5.95 -3.09
N VAL A 100 -4.16 -5.96 -3.38
CA VAL A 100 -4.70 -5.63 -4.70
C VAL A 100 -5.56 -4.36 -4.64
N ASN A 101 -5.58 -3.62 -5.72
CA ASN A 101 -6.55 -2.54 -5.87
C ASN A 101 -7.89 -3.10 -6.40
N ASP A 102 -8.72 -3.63 -5.52
CA ASP A 102 -10.03 -4.18 -5.90
C ASP A 102 -11.06 -3.11 -6.32
N ASN A 103 -10.60 -1.85 -6.50
CA ASN A 103 -11.41 -0.68 -6.83
C ASN A 103 -12.60 -0.45 -5.87
N GLY A 104 -12.45 -0.87 -4.62
CA GLY A 104 -13.44 -0.75 -3.57
C GLY A 104 -14.68 -1.62 -3.82
N ILE A 105 -14.54 -2.76 -4.45
CA ILE A 105 -15.56 -3.81 -4.49
C ILE A 105 -15.85 -4.28 -3.08
N ARG A 106 -14.79 -4.38 -2.25
CA ARG A 106 -14.87 -4.73 -0.83
C ARG A 106 -14.40 -3.56 0.04
N PRO A 107 -15.02 -3.33 1.21
CA PRO A 107 -14.51 -2.36 2.16
C PRO A 107 -13.18 -2.86 2.76
N TRP A 108 -12.34 -1.96 3.25
CA TRP A 108 -11.07 -2.32 3.88
C TRP A 108 -11.25 -3.28 5.08
N ARG A 109 -12.38 -3.22 5.79
CA ARG A 109 -12.73 -4.14 6.89
C ARG A 109 -12.91 -5.58 6.45
N PHE A 110 -13.12 -5.83 5.16
CA PHE A 110 -13.14 -7.20 4.63
C PHE A 110 -11.77 -7.87 4.79
N TYR A 111 -10.70 -7.10 4.66
CA TYR A 111 -9.32 -7.56 4.76
C TYR A 111 -8.77 -7.44 6.19
N ALA A 112 -8.96 -6.32 6.86
CA ALA A 112 -8.39 -6.04 8.17
C ALA A 112 -9.37 -6.28 9.35
N GLY A 113 -10.55 -6.83 9.08
CA GLY A 113 -11.52 -7.27 10.10
C GLY A 113 -11.87 -6.19 11.12
N ASN A 114 -11.64 -6.49 12.39
CA ASN A 114 -11.95 -5.62 13.53
C ASN A 114 -10.80 -4.66 13.90
N ALA A 115 -9.87 -4.40 12.99
CA ALA A 115 -8.78 -3.47 13.26
C ALA A 115 -9.31 -2.11 13.73
N VAL A 116 -8.66 -1.55 14.74
CA VAL A 116 -8.95 -0.21 15.25
C VAL A 116 -8.16 0.78 14.40
N THR A 117 -8.87 1.62 13.65
CA THR A 117 -8.23 2.64 12.83
C THR A 117 -7.69 3.79 13.68
N LEU A 118 -6.67 4.47 13.17
CA LEU A 118 -6.08 5.64 13.83
C LEU A 118 -7.13 6.67 14.27
N PRO A 119 -8.09 7.12 13.42
CA PRO A 119 -9.11 8.06 13.89
C PRO A 119 -10.02 7.47 14.96
N LYS A 120 -10.42 6.19 14.88
CA LYS A 120 -11.20 5.53 15.94
C LYS A 120 -10.43 5.42 17.24
N TYR A 121 -9.13 5.13 17.15
CA TYR A 121 -8.27 5.07 18.31
C TYR A 121 -8.18 6.45 18.99
N LEU A 122 -7.91 7.52 18.21
CA LEU A 122 -7.81 8.87 18.73
C LEU A 122 -9.14 9.40 19.30
N SER A 123 -10.28 9.10 18.66
CA SER A 123 -11.60 9.41 19.20
C SER A 123 -11.82 8.75 20.57
N ALA A 124 -11.46 7.47 20.71
CA ALA A 124 -11.53 6.75 21.98
C ALA A 124 -10.58 7.33 23.06
N GLN A 125 -9.51 8.02 22.65
CA GLN A 125 -8.58 8.71 23.54
C GLN A 125 -8.99 10.18 23.82
N GLY A 126 -10.10 10.67 23.27
CA GLY A 126 -10.66 11.98 23.58
C GLY A 126 -10.33 13.10 22.58
N TRP A 127 -9.86 12.76 21.38
CA TRP A 127 -9.78 13.71 20.28
C TRP A 127 -11.11 13.77 19.51
N THR A 128 -11.54 14.96 19.13
CA THR A 128 -12.58 15.12 18.11
C THR A 128 -11.96 14.76 16.75
N THR A 129 -12.52 13.77 16.05
CA THR A 129 -11.96 13.30 14.78
C THR A 129 -12.84 13.73 13.60
N VAL A 130 -12.24 14.46 12.67
CA VAL A 130 -12.93 14.95 11.46
C VAL A 130 -12.19 14.43 10.22
N GLY A 131 -12.91 13.69 9.38
CA GLY A 131 -12.43 13.23 8.08
C GLY A 131 -13.04 14.03 6.95
N ILE A 132 -12.22 14.59 6.06
CA ILE A 132 -12.70 15.37 4.92
C ILE A 132 -12.15 14.76 3.62
N ALA A 133 -13.02 14.59 2.64
CA ALA A 133 -12.73 14.07 1.31
C ALA A 133 -12.15 12.64 1.31
N LYS A 134 -11.06 12.38 0.56
CA LYS A 134 -10.52 11.01 0.39
C LYS A 134 -9.54 10.67 1.49
N ASN A 135 -9.97 9.97 2.52
CA ASN A 135 -9.08 9.39 3.54
C ASN A 135 -8.75 7.94 3.23
N PHE A 136 -9.73 7.08 3.22
CA PHE A 136 -9.63 5.74 2.67
C PHE A 136 -10.00 5.71 1.16
N HIS A 137 -10.03 4.56 0.55
CA HIS A 137 -10.44 4.44 -0.86
C HIS A 137 -11.97 4.39 -1.01
N LYS A 138 -12.69 3.75 -0.06
CA LYS A 138 -14.15 3.67 0.03
C LYS A 138 -14.63 3.27 1.42
N GLY A 139 -15.82 3.75 1.79
CA GLY A 139 -16.59 3.19 2.89
C GLY A 139 -16.23 3.70 4.29
N ASP A 140 -15.88 4.97 4.44
CA ASP A 140 -15.07 5.45 5.55
C ASP A 140 -15.78 6.36 6.53
N ASN A 141 -17.01 6.73 6.21
CA ASN A 141 -17.81 7.67 6.98
C ASN A 141 -18.11 7.23 8.43
N THR A 142 -17.80 5.97 8.78
CA THR A 142 -17.94 5.46 10.15
C THR A 142 -16.65 5.50 10.97
N GLU A 143 -15.53 5.85 10.36
CA GLU A 143 -14.22 5.83 11.03
C GLU A 143 -13.90 7.12 11.77
N PHE A 144 -14.57 8.21 11.45
CA PHE A 144 -14.46 9.53 12.07
C PHE A 144 -15.73 9.87 12.85
N ASP A 145 -15.64 10.77 13.83
CA ASP A 145 -16.83 11.31 14.51
C ASP A 145 -17.65 12.16 13.55
N THR A 146 -16.97 12.92 12.68
CA THR A 146 -17.59 13.66 11.58
C THR A 146 -16.88 13.35 10.27
N TYR A 147 -17.63 13.06 9.22
CA TYR A 147 -17.06 12.85 7.89
C TYR A 147 -17.76 13.71 6.83
N ILE A 148 -16.96 14.50 6.11
CA ILE A 148 -17.41 15.36 5.01
C ILE A 148 -16.92 14.75 3.69
N PRO A 149 -17.83 14.23 2.84
CA PRO A 149 -17.43 13.59 1.60
C PRO A 149 -16.88 14.60 0.60
N LYS A 150 -15.99 14.11 -0.30
CA LYS A 150 -15.44 14.92 -1.38
C LYS A 150 -16.56 15.47 -2.28
N ALA A 151 -16.45 16.73 -2.66
CA ALA A 151 -17.30 17.35 -3.67
C ALA A 151 -17.18 16.66 -5.05
N GLY A 152 -18.11 16.93 -5.95
CA GLY A 152 -18.16 16.34 -7.29
C GLY A 152 -16.93 16.61 -8.15
N ARG A 153 -16.90 16.02 -9.34
CA ARG A 153 -15.82 16.23 -10.31
C ARG A 153 -16.00 17.58 -11.03
N PRO A 154 -14.91 18.30 -11.36
CA PRO A 154 -14.98 19.53 -12.13
C PRO A 154 -15.52 19.24 -13.54
N LYS A 155 -16.24 20.21 -14.10
CA LYS A 155 -16.66 20.18 -15.51
C LYS A 155 -15.47 20.52 -16.39
N GLN A 156 -15.24 19.69 -17.39
CA GLN A 156 -14.18 19.94 -18.38
C GLN A 156 -14.68 20.79 -19.53
N VAL A 157 -13.83 21.71 -20.03
CA VAL A 157 -14.10 22.46 -21.27
C VAL A 157 -14.16 21.46 -22.44
N PRO A 158 -15.24 21.42 -23.24
CA PRO A 158 -15.33 20.51 -24.36
C PRO A 158 -14.22 20.76 -25.40
N GLY A 159 -13.64 19.68 -25.93
CA GLY A 159 -12.63 19.75 -27.00
C GLY A 159 -11.22 20.14 -26.56
N ILE A 160 -11.01 20.45 -25.26
CA ILE A 160 -9.67 20.70 -24.73
C ILE A 160 -9.23 19.50 -23.89
N GLY A 161 -8.06 18.96 -24.23
CA GLY A 161 -7.45 17.85 -23.53
C GLY A 161 -7.63 16.50 -24.21
N LEU A 162 -7.18 15.45 -23.55
CA LEU A 162 -7.24 14.06 -24.01
C LEU A 162 -8.12 13.23 -23.09
N LYS A 163 -8.85 12.34 -23.70
CA LYS A 163 -9.67 11.35 -23.01
C LYS A 163 -9.16 9.97 -23.36
N LEU A 164 -7.97 9.64 -22.88
CA LEU A 164 -7.48 8.28 -22.88
C LEU A 164 -8.00 7.61 -21.61
N ASN A 165 -8.55 6.44 -21.75
CA ASN A 165 -9.23 5.76 -20.64
C ASN A 165 -8.23 4.96 -19.80
N PRO A 166 -8.31 5.02 -18.47
CA PRO A 166 -8.73 6.09 -17.54
C PRO A 166 -7.57 6.91 -16.96
N SER A 167 -6.30 6.49 -17.19
CA SER A 167 -5.12 7.07 -16.56
C SER A 167 -4.52 8.24 -17.33
N GLY A 168 -4.80 8.37 -18.62
CA GLY A 168 -4.35 9.48 -19.48
C GLY A 168 -5.40 10.54 -19.75
N HIS A 169 -6.31 10.80 -18.83
CA HIS A 169 -7.35 11.80 -19.00
C HIS A 169 -6.89 13.14 -18.41
N TRP A 170 -6.67 14.13 -19.27
CA TRP A 170 -6.40 15.50 -18.85
C TRP A 170 -7.29 16.50 -19.59
N GLY A 171 -7.46 17.68 -19.01
CA GLY A 171 -8.20 18.77 -19.64
C GLY A 171 -8.25 20.02 -18.79
N VAL A 172 -8.80 21.09 -19.37
CA VAL A 172 -9.01 22.35 -18.67
C VAL A 172 -10.37 22.34 -17.98
N SER A 173 -10.42 22.77 -16.72
CA SER A 173 -11.69 22.94 -16.00
C SER A 173 -12.48 24.13 -16.56
N ALA A 174 -13.78 23.92 -16.80
CA ALA A 174 -14.73 24.99 -17.09
C ALA A 174 -15.21 25.69 -15.80
N ASP A 175 -14.99 25.06 -14.64
CA ASP A 175 -15.31 25.63 -13.34
C ASP A 175 -14.13 26.46 -12.81
N PRO A 176 -14.37 27.59 -12.14
CA PRO A 176 -13.31 28.34 -11.47
C PRO A 176 -12.72 27.57 -10.30
N VAL A 177 -11.57 27.99 -9.81
CA VAL A 177 -10.87 27.41 -8.66
C VAL A 177 -11.81 27.16 -7.48
N THR A 178 -12.67 28.14 -7.18
CA THR A 178 -13.60 28.10 -6.03
C THR A 178 -14.67 26.99 -6.10
N LYS A 179 -14.83 26.35 -7.26
CA LYS A 179 -15.74 25.21 -7.44
C LYS A 179 -15.01 23.88 -7.60
N MET A 180 -13.69 23.89 -7.56
CA MET A 180 -12.90 22.67 -7.59
C MET A 180 -13.09 21.87 -6.30
N ALA A 181 -13.11 20.53 -6.41
CA ALA A 181 -13.37 19.65 -5.28
C ALA A 181 -12.39 19.86 -4.12
N ASP A 182 -11.09 20.01 -4.44
CA ASP A 182 -10.07 20.20 -3.41
C ASP A 182 -10.17 21.58 -2.75
N TYR A 183 -10.54 22.63 -3.53
CA TYR A 183 -10.81 23.94 -2.97
C TYR A 183 -11.96 23.89 -1.93
N LEU A 184 -13.05 23.18 -2.26
CA LEU A 184 -14.20 23.01 -1.36
C LEU A 184 -13.84 22.16 -0.14
N SER A 185 -13.07 21.08 -0.33
CA SER A 185 -12.61 20.25 0.77
C SER A 185 -11.72 21.03 1.74
N VAL A 186 -10.82 21.85 1.23
CA VAL A 186 -9.96 22.73 2.05
C VAL A 186 -10.80 23.81 2.74
N SER A 187 -11.81 24.37 2.07
CA SER A 187 -12.72 25.33 2.71
C SER A 187 -13.46 24.72 3.92
N HIS A 188 -13.92 23.47 3.82
CA HIS A 188 -14.47 22.75 4.97
C HIS A 188 -13.42 22.49 6.05
N GLY A 189 -12.16 22.25 5.67
CA GLY A 189 -11.05 22.13 6.63
C GLY A 189 -10.83 23.45 7.40
N ILE A 190 -10.87 24.58 6.71
CA ILE A 190 -10.76 25.92 7.31
C ILE A 190 -11.94 26.17 8.28
N GLU A 191 -13.17 25.93 7.85
CA GLU A 191 -14.37 26.04 8.71
C GLU A 191 -14.26 25.14 9.96
N THR A 192 -13.66 23.94 9.82
CA THR A 192 -13.43 23.02 10.93
C THR A 192 -12.42 23.58 11.93
N LEU A 193 -11.29 24.13 11.46
CA LEU A 193 -10.26 24.76 12.28
C LEU A 193 -10.78 26.00 13.04
N GLU A 194 -11.71 26.74 12.44
CA GLU A 194 -12.33 27.94 13.04
C GLU A 194 -13.39 27.58 14.09
N SER A 195 -14.07 26.43 13.93
CA SER A 195 -15.26 26.10 14.73
C SER A 195 -14.99 25.16 15.90
N ILE A 196 -13.95 24.33 15.83
CA ILE A 196 -13.57 23.36 16.87
C ILE A 196 -12.40 23.91 17.67
N THR A 197 -12.51 23.91 18.97
CA THR A 197 -11.45 24.34 19.91
C THR A 197 -10.91 23.19 20.76
N ASP A 198 -11.61 22.07 20.78
CA ASP A 198 -11.18 20.84 21.46
C ASP A 198 -9.98 20.21 20.75
N PRO A 199 -9.23 19.31 21.41
CA PRO A 199 -8.19 18.55 20.75
C PRO A 199 -8.72 17.88 19.48
N LEU A 200 -8.15 18.24 18.32
CA LEU A 200 -8.66 17.91 17.01
C LEU A 200 -7.71 16.98 16.25
N PHE A 201 -8.23 15.91 15.69
CA PHE A 201 -7.58 15.16 14.61
C PHE A 201 -8.31 15.46 13.30
N LEU A 202 -7.77 16.39 12.52
CA LEU A 202 -8.32 16.74 11.21
C LEU A 202 -7.57 15.99 10.11
N SER A 203 -8.21 14.98 9.53
CA SER A 203 -7.69 14.24 8.39
C SER A 203 -8.33 14.71 7.10
N LEU A 204 -7.56 15.40 6.26
CA LEU A 204 -8.05 16.00 5.02
C LEU A 204 -7.33 15.41 3.80
N GLY A 205 -8.11 14.87 2.86
CA GLY A 205 -7.62 14.32 1.61
C GLY A 205 -7.67 15.33 0.47
N ILE A 206 -6.52 15.61 -0.16
CA ILE A 206 -6.41 16.36 -1.41
C ILE A 206 -6.39 15.37 -2.55
N TYR A 207 -7.29 15.54 -3.53
CA TYR A 207 -7.47 14.58 -4.61
C TYR A 207 -6.50 14.78 -5.76
N ARG A 208 -6.05 16.02 -6.05
CA ARG A 208 -5.02 16.28 -7.06
C ARG A 208 -3.63 15.95 -6.48
N PRO A 209 -2.75 15.35 -7.30
CA PRO A 209 -2.80 15.16 -8.77
C PRO A 209 -3.47 13.86 -9.28
N HIS A 210 -4.27 13.14 -8.52
CA HIS A 210 -4.99 11.96 -9.05
C HIS A 210 -5.79 12.30 -10.33
N VAL A 211 -5.75 11.37 -11.28
CA VAL A 211 -6.51 11.46 -12.54
C VAL A 211 -8.04 11.56 -12.33
N PRO A 212 -8.78 12.25 -13.23
CA PRO A 212 -8.34 12.97 -14.41
C PRO A 212 -7.64 14.27 -14.05
N TRP A 213 -6.56 14.61 -14.75
CA TRP A 213 -5.80 15.83 -14.53
C TRP A 213 -6.55 17.04 -15.12
N VAL A 214 -7.52 17.53 -14.39
CA VAL A 214 -8.40 18.64 -14.79
C VAL A 214 -8.32 19.73 -13.75
N VAL A 215 -7.71 20.85 -14.13
CA VAL A 215 -7.58 22.08 -13.32
C VAL A 215 -7.86 23.29 -14.21
N PRO A 216 -8.12 24.50 -13.66
CA PRO A 216 -8.29 25.73 -14.45
C PRO A 216 -7.09 26.06 -15.34
N GLN A 217 -7.34 26.79 -16.42
CA GLN A 217 -6.36 27.14 -17.45
C GLN A 217 -5.11 27.82 -16.88
N GLU A 218 -5.26 28.69 -15.89
CA GLU A 218 -4.19 29.43 -15.23
C GLU A 218 -3.06 28.56 -14.67
N TYR A 219 -3.33 27.30 -14.32
CA TYR A 219 -2.31 26.34 -13.88
C TYR A 219 -1.53 25.77 -15.04
N PHE A 220 -2.18 25.54 -16.19
CA PHE A 220 -1.52 25.13 -17.42
C PHE A 220 -0.64 26.24 -18.00
N ASP A 221 -1.03 27.50 -17.85
CA ASP A 221 -0.29 28.66 -18.37
C ASP A 221 1.07 28.87 -17.70
N ARG A 222 1.26 28.30 -16.51
CA ARG A 222 2.56 28.29 -15.81
C ARG A 222 3.56 27.33 -16.44
N TYR A 223 3.12 26.44 -17.32
CA TYR A 223 3.89 25.37 -17.94
C TYR A 223 3.73 25.39 -19.46
N PRO A 224 4.45 26.27 -20.21
CA PRO A 224 4.42 26.26 -21.67
C PRO A 224 4.82 24.87 -22.21
N LEU A 225 3.99 24.32 -23.13
CA LEU A 225 4.14 22.92 -23.56
C LEU A 225 5.50 22.66 -24.22
N GLU A 226 6.00 23.62 -24.99
CA GLU A 226 7.29 23.56 -25.65
C GLU A 226 8.48 23.52 -24.69
N ALA A 227 8.32 24.12 -23.50
CA ALA A 227 9.34 24.17 -22.46
C ALA A 227 9.33 22.95 -21.53
N ILE A 228 8.34 22.05 -21.63
CA ILE A 228 8.25 20.87 -20.79
C ILE A 228 9.46 19.97 -21.00
N GLN A 229 10.14 19.68 -19.90
CA GLN A 229 11.19 18.67 -19.80
C GLN A 229 10.58 17.32 -19.52
N LEU A 230 11.12 16.28 -20.15
CA LEU A 230 10.75 14.90 -19.84
C LEU A 230 11.61 14.40 -18.68
N PRO A 231 11.11 13.46 -17.86
CA PRO A 231 11.95 12.73 -16.92
C PRO A 231 13.15 12.08 -17.62
N GLU A 232 14.19 11.81 -16.88
CA GLU A 232 15.31 11.04 -17.40
C GLU A 232 14.88 9.59 -17.61
N PHE A 233 15.07 9.07 -18.82
CA PHE A 233 14.79 7.68 -19.15
C PHE A 233 15.77 7.15 -20.22
N GLN A 234 15.95 5.84 -20.23
CA GLN A 234 16.73 5.15 -21.24
C GLN A 234 15.83 4.33 -22.17
N PRO A 235 16.04 4.37 -23.51
CA PRO A 235 15.20 3.59 -24.44
C PRO A 235 15.26 2.07 -24.24
N ASN A 236 16.38 1.56 -23.72
CA ASN A 236 16.62 0.15 -23.46
C ASN A 236 16.56 -0.23 -21.97
N ASP A 237 15.92 0.59 -21.15
CA ASP A 237 15.83 0.45 -19.69
C ASP A 237 15.22 -0.88 -19.21
N LEU A 238 14.45 -1.54 -20.06
CA LEU A 238 13.84 -2.84 -19.73
C LEU A 238 14.62 -4.06 -20.22
N ASP A 239 15.76 -3.87 -20.94
CA ASP A 239 16.44 -4.98 -21.61
C ASP A 239 17.10 -5.97 -20.66
N ASP A 240 17.54 -5.49 -19.49
CA ASP A 240 18.17 -6.30 -18.42
C ASP A 240 17.18 -6.86 -17.41
N LEU A 241 15.86 -6.68 -17.64
CA LEU A 241 14.84 -7.19 -16.76
C LEU A 241 14.34 -8.57 -17.18
N PRO A 242 14.06 -9.46 -16.21
CA PRO A 242 13.25 -10.64 -16.44
C PRO A 242 11.89 -10.28 -17.05
N GLN A 243 11.36 -11.18 -17.86
CA GLN A 243 10.19 -10.85 -18.69
C GLN A 243 8.96 -10.42 -17.89
N ARG A 244 8.67 -11.01 -16.73
CA ARG A 244 7.52 -10.60 -15.92
C ARG A 244 7.62 -9.17 -15.42
N PHE A 245 8.83 -8.66 -15.19
CA PHE A 245 9.03 -7.24 -14.91
C PHE A 245 8.74 -6.36 -16.12
N ARG A 246 9.16 -6.79 -17.34
CA ARG A 246 8.79 -6.07 -18.58
C ARG A 246 7.29 -6.04 -18.78
N LEU A 247 6.57 -7.13 -18.45
CA LEU A 247 5.12 -7.13 -18.43
C LEU A 247 4.58 -6.09 -17.43
N LEU A 248 5.11 -6.03 -16.21
CA LEU A 248 4.69 -5.03 -15.21
C LEU A 248 4.86 -3.60 -15.71
N ALA A 249 5.90 -3.28 -16.49
CA ALA A 249 6.07 -1.96 -17.10
C ALA A 249 4.91 -1.61 -18.02
N HIS A 250 4.48 -2.55 -18.86
CA HIS A 250 3.47 -2.37 -19.90
C HIS A 250 2.04 -2.73 -19.45
N LEU A 251 1.89 -3.41 -18.32
CA LEU A 251 0.60 -3.79 -17.72
C LEU A 251 -0.07 -2.59 -17.05
N GLU A 252 -0.42 -1.63 -17.86
CA GLU A 252 -1.66 -0.94 -17.62
C GLU A 252 -2.68 -1.64 -18.51
N ALA A 253 -3.51 -2.45 -17.93
CA ALA A 253 -4.51 -3.30 -18.58
C ALA A 253 -5.42 -2.60 -19.63
N LYS A 254 -5.15 -1.34 -19.94
CA LYS A 254 -5.93 -0.49 -20.83
C LYS A 254 -5.18 0.00 -22.05
N PHE A 255 -3.87 -0.05 -22.02
CA PHE A 255 -3.05 0.57 -23.06
C PHE A 255 -2.31 -0.47 -23.89
N GLY A 256 -2.05 -1.65 -23.36
CA GLY A 256 -1.38 -2.74 -24.05
C GLY A 256 0.08 -2.47 -24.41
N PRO A 257 0.76 -3.44 -24.98
CA PRO A 257 2.10 -3.30 -25.50
C PRO A 257 2.21 -2.13 -26.48
N GLY A 258 3.29 -1.33 -26.38
CA GLY A 258 3.51 -0.17 -27.24
C GLY A 258 2.79 1.12 -26.81
N TYR A 259 2.25 1.14 -25.59
CA TYR A 259 1.61 2.36 -25.06
C TYR A 259 2.60 3.50 -24.89
N HIS A 260 3.75 3.25 -24.29
CA HIS A 260 4.82 4.24 -24.11
C HIS A 260 5.25 4.82 -25.46
N GLU A 261 5.63 3.99 -26.41
CA GLU A 261 6.03 4.43 -27.77
C GLU A 261 4.87 5.14 -28.49
N GLY A 262 3.66 4.70 -28.27
CA GLY A 262 2.46 5.33 -28.82
C GLY A 262 2.23 6.74 -28.30
N LEU A 263 2.52 6.98 -27.01
CA LEU A 263 2.47 8.32 -26.40
C LEU A 263 3.57 9.21 -26.96
N LEU A 264 4.82 8.73 -26.99
CA LEU A 264 5.96 9.46 -27.52
C LEU A 264 5.73 9.86 -28.99
N LYS A 265 5.30 8.91 -29.82
CA LYS A 265 5.01 9.14 -31.24
C LYS A 265 3.95 10.22 -31.49
N LYS A 266 3.00 10.37 -30.56
CA LYS A 266 1.91 11.36 -30.65
C LYS A 266 2.25 12.67 -29.93
N GLY A 267 3.37 12.74 -29.20
CA GLY A 267 3.73 13.89 -28.35
C GLY A 267 2.76 14.12 -27.20
N TYR A 268 2.17 13.03 -26.67
CA TYR A 268 1.25 13.11 -25.53
C TYR A 268 1.98 13.08 -24.20
N ASP A 269 3.21 12.60 -24.17
CA ASP A 269 4.11 12.57 -23.02
C ASP A 269 4.26 13.96 -22.38
N LYS A 270 4.68 14.96 -23.14
CA LYS A 270 4.75 16.35 -22.66
C LYS A 270 3.41 16.90 -22.17
N GLN A 271 2.32 16.53 -22.83
CA GLN A 271 0.99 16.96 -22.41
C GLN A 271 0.60 16.36 -21.05
N PHE A 272 0.95 15.10 -20.80
CA PHE A 272 0.69 14.43 -19.54
C PHE A 272 1.52 15.03 -18.41
N ILE A 273 2.81 15.21 -18.63
CA ILE A 273 3.72 15.84 -17.67
C ILE A 273 3.25 17.25 -17.32
N ARG A 274 2.93 18.06 -18.34
CA ARG A 274 2.33 19.38 -18.14
C ARG A 274 1.07 19.33 -17.27
N ALA A 275 0.17 18.41 -17.57
CA ALA A 275 -1.10 18.31 -16.87
C ALA A 275 -0.91 17.84 -15.42
N TYR A 276 0.03 16.93 -15.17
CA TYR A 276 0.40 16.50 -13.84
C TYR A 276 1.01 17.66 -13.03
N LEU A 277 2.00 18.37 -13.57
CA LEU A 277 2.60 19.55 -12.95
C LEU A 277 1.57 20.64 -12.63
N ALA A 278 0.64 20.90 -13.54
CA ALA A 278 -0.45 21.84 -13.30
C ALA A 278 -1.35 21.42 -12.12
N CYS A 279 -1.62 20.13 -12.00
CA CYS A 279 -2.37 19.59 -10.85
C CYS A 279 -1.57 19.64 -9.54
N VAL A 280 -0.26 19.39 -9.60
CA VAL A 280 0.67 19.50 -8.47
C VAL A 280 0.65 20.94 -7.91
N THR A 281 0.83 21.94 -8.78
CA THR A 281 0.78 23.34 -8.36
C THR A 281 -0.58 23.74 -7.80
N PHE A 282 -1.67 23.27 -8.40
CA PHE A 282 -3.01 23.51 -7.84
C PHE A 282 -3.16 22.90 -6.45
N ALA A 283 -2.68 21.67 -6.23
CA ALA A 283 -2.74 21.01 -4.92
C ALA A 283 -1.89 21.75 -3.89
N ASP A 284 -0.68 22.19 -4.24
CA ASP A 284 0.20 22.99 -3.39
C ASP A 284 -0.47 24.29 -2.91
N GLU A 285 -1.18 24.99 -3.80
CA GLU A 285 -1.93 26.19 -3.42
C GLU A 285 -3.07 25.89 -2.44
N GLN A 286 -3.72 24.74 -2.57
CA GLN A 286 -4.76 24.33 -1.60
C GLN A 286 -4.13 23.99 -0.24
N ILE A 287 -2.96 23.35 -0.24
CA ILE A 287 -2.17 23.13 1.00
C ILE A 287 -1.84 24.46 1.64
N GLY A 288 -1.38 25.46 0.86
CA GLY A 288 -1.06 26.79 1.37
C GLY A 288 -2.23 27.47 2.09
N ARG A 289 -3.43 27.42 1.50
CA ARG A 289 -4.65 27.95 2.14
C ARG A 289 -4.95 27.30 3.48
N LEU A 290 -4.74 25.99 3.58
CA LEU A 290 -5.01 25.26 4.81
C LEU A 290 -3.93 25.53 5.88
N LEU A 291 -2.67 25.67 5.47
CA LEU A 291 -1.58 26.06 6.37
C LEU A 291 -1.79 27.46 6.94
N ASP A 292 -2.27 28.43 6.12
CA ASP A 292 -2.59 29.77 6.60
C ASP A 292 -3.71 29.75 7.64
N ALA A 293 -4.75 28.94 7.44
CA ALA A 293 -5.83 28.78 8.40
C ALA A 293 -5.38 28.05 9.67
N TRP A 294 -4.51 27.03 9.53
CA TRP A 294 -3.90 26.37 10.67
C TRP A 294 -3.12 27.35 11.53
N ASP A 295 -2.26 28.16 10.91
CA ASP A 295 -1.41 29.16 11.59
C ASP A 295 -2.24 30.22 12.33
N ALA A 296 -3.44 30.54 11.82
CA ALA A 296 -4.38 31.46 12.44
C ALA A 296 -5.25 30.82 13.54
N SER A 297 -5.28 29.49 13.64
CA SER A 297 -6.13 28.74 14.56
C SER A 297 -5.48 28.54 15.93
N PRO A 298 -6.25 28.25 16.99
CA PRO A 298 -5.71 27.91 18.30
C PRO A 298 -4.87 26.62 18.28
N HIS A 299 -5.08 25.75 17.29
CA HIS A 299 -4.41 24.46 17.15
C HIS A 299 -2.93 24.57 16.80
N ALA A 300 -2.50 25.69 16.18
CA ALA A 300 -1.12 25.90 15.77
C ALA A 300 -0.13 25.99 16.93
N LYS A 301 -0.61 26.35 18.13
CA LYS A 301 0.26 26.59 19.29
C LYS A 301 1.06 25.36 19.71
N ASP A 302 0.39 24.20 19.80
CA ASP A 302 0.96 22.96 20.31
C ASP A 302 0.68 21.76 19.39
N GLY A 303 0.15 21.99 18.17
CA GLY A 303 -0.30 20.95 17.28
C GLY A 303 0.76 20.45 16.30
N TYR A 304 0.54 19.28 15.78
CA TYR A 304 1.37 18.64 14.76
C TYR A 304 0.74 18.74 13.38
N ILE A 305 1.57 18.90 12.37
CA ILE A 305 1.18 18.77 10.96
C ILE A 305 1.90 17.55 10.38
N VAL A 306 1.16 16.63 9.81
CA VAL A 306 1.67 15.48 9.07
C VAL A 306 1.14 15.55 7.66
N LEU A 307 2.02 15.72 6.68
CA LEU A 307 1.68 15.69 5.26
C LEU A 307 2.29 14.42 4.65
N TRP A 308 1.48 13.66 3.90
CA TRP A 308 1.93 12.45 3.21
C TRP A 308 1.15 12.24 1.91
N SER A 309 1.77 11.62 0.90
CA SER A 309 1.08 11.09 -0.28
C SER A 309 0.89 9.58 -0.13
N ASP A 310 -0.21 9.05 -0.69
CA ASP A 310 -0.55 7.63 -0.48
C ASP A 310 0.34 6.64 -1.24
N HIS A 311 0.91 7.05 -2.35
CA HIS A 311 1.94 6.38 -3.16
C HIS A 311 2.49 7.37 -4.19
N GLY A 312 3.50 6.95 -4.93
CA GLY A 312 4.05 7.69 -6.05
C GLY A 312 3.30 7.47 -7.38
N TYR A 313 3.94 7.84 -8.50
CA TYR A 313 3.36 7.75 -9.84
C TYR A 313 4.47 7.79 -10.90
N ASN A 314 4.51 6.85 -11.83
CA ASN A 314 5.41 6.87 -12.98
C ASN A 314 4.85 7.76 -14.10
N LEU A 315 5.71 8.54 -14.71
CA LEU A 315 5.39 9.45 -15.81
C LEU A 315 6.35 9.30 -17.00
N GLY A 316 6.76 8.06 -17.28
CA GLY A 316 7.65 7.67 -18.37
C GLY A 316 8.84 6.84 -17.90
N GLU A 317 9.22 6.93 -16.63
CA GLU A 317 10.27 6.12 -15.99
C GLU A 317 9.92 4.64 -16.15
N LYS A 318 10.94 3.79 -16.41
CA LYS A 318 10.72 2.37 -16.72
C LYS A 318 9.68 2.12 -17.81
N GLN A 319 9.53 3.07 -18.77
CA GLN A 319 8.49 3.06 -19.81
C GLN A 319 7.07 2.90 -19.23
N ALA A 320 6.89 3.15 -17.94
CA ALA A 320 5.65 3.01 -17.22
C ALA A 320 4.93 4.36 -17.07
N TRP A 321 3.59 4.31 -17.09
CA TRP A 321 2.72 5.48 -16.90
C TRP A 321 1.64 5.10 -15.91
N SER A 322 1.63 5.66 -14.74
CA SER A 322 0.70 5.40 -13.66
C SER A 322 1.38 4.78 -12.43
N LYS A 323 0.62 4.25 -11.55
CA LYS A 323 0.97 3.57 -10.29
C LYS A 323 0.90 2.06 -10.43
N MET A 324 0.98 1.33 -9.33
CA MET A 324 0.91 -0.14 -9.29
C MET A 324 2.13 -0.81 -9.90
N LYS A 325 3.28 -0.17 -9.78
CA LYS A 325 4.57 -0.68 -10.28
C LYS A 325 5.51 -0.95 -9.11
N PRO A 326 6.48 -1.88 -9.25
CA PRO A 326 7.44 -2.16 -8.19
C PRO A 326 8.51 -1.08 -8.03
N TRP A 327 8.68 -0.20 -9.01
CA TRP A 327 9.78 0.75 -9.07
C TRP A 327 9.61 1.96 -8.16
N TYR A 328 10.74 2.61 -7.89
CA TYR A 328 10.87 3.66 -6.90
C TYR A 328 9.83 4.79 -7.09
N ASP A 329 9.63 5.27 -8.32
CA ASP A 329 8.70 6.35 -8.61
C ASP A 329 7.23 6.04 -8.27
N SER A 330 6.82 4.77 -8.32
CA SER A 330 5.48 4.34 -7.85
C SER A 330 5.39 4.21 -6.35
N ALA A 331 6.51 4.01 -5.66
CA ALA A 331 6.58 3.72 -4.23
C ALA A 331 6.92 4.94 -3.39
N HIS A 332 7.69 5.89 -3.96
CA HIS A 332 8.23 7.06 -3.28
C HIS A 332 7.15 8.09 -2.98
N CYS A 333 7.05 8.47 -1.72
CA CYS A 333 5.99 9.29 -1.19
C CYS A 333 6.51 10.59 -0.56
N ASN A 334 5.68 11.61 -0.59
CA ASN A 334 5.88 12.77 0.28
C ASN A 334 5.63 12.37 1.73
N LEU A 335 6.50 12.80 2.63
CA LEU A 335 6.30 12.71 4.07
C LEU A 335 7.01 13.89 4.76
N ILE A 336 6.23 14.76 5.40
CA ILE A 336 6.74 15.88 6.18
C ILE A 336 6.00 15.89 7.52
N VAL A 337 6.75 16.00 8.61
CA VAL A 337 6.21 16.11 9.97
C VAL A 337 6.76 17.37 10.62
N ALA A 338 5.86 18.23 11.09
CA ALA A 338 6.18 19.48 11.77
C ALA A 338 5.38 19.62 13.07
N GLY A 339 5.94 20.25 14.08
CA GLY A 339 5.26 20.51 15.34
C GLY A 339 6.21 20.62 16.54
N PRO A 340 5.67 20.69 17.73
CA PRO A 340 6.46 20.88 18.95
C PRO A 340 7.54 19.83 19.14
N GLY A 341 8.77 20.28 19.41
CA GLY A 341 9.92 19.41 19.66
C GLY A 341 10.55 18.79 18.43
N ILE A 342 10.01 19.04 17.22
CA ILE A 342 10.57 18.57 15.95
C ILE A 342 11.52 19.64 15.41
N PRO A 343 12.78 19.31 15.02
CA PRO A 343 13.71 20.25 14.41
C PRO A 343 13.14 20.88 13.13
N GLU A 344 13.38 22.17 12.94
CA GLU A 344 12.91 22.91 11.76
C GLU A 344 13.92 22.81 10.61
N GLY A 345 13.41 22.68 9.38
CA GLY A 345 14.21 22.73 8.16
C GLY A 345 15.15 21.55 7.93
N GLU A 346 14.93 20.45 8.63
CA GLU A 346 15.77 19.25 8.53
C GLU A 346 15.23 18.26 7.50
N THR A 347 16.14 17.46 6.97
CA THR A 347 15.81 16.34 6.08
C THR A 347 16.30 15.01 6.67
N CYS A 348 15.51 13.96 6.51
CA CYS A 348 15.85 12.59 6.86
C CYS A 348 15.88 11.74 5.57
N ASP A 349 17.05 11.14 5.28
CA ASP A 349 17.28 10.29 4.10
C ASP A 349 17.08 8.80 4.35
N LYS A 350 16.66 8.44 5.56
CA LYS A 350 16.44 7.05 5.93
C LYS A 350 15.20 6.48 5.27
N ALA A 351 15.27 5.21 4.87
CA ALA A 351 14.12 4.47 4.37
C ALA A 351 13.08 4.29 5.48
N VAL A 352 11.87 4.85 5.27
CA VAL A 352 10.76 4.77 6.21
C VAL A 352 9.46 4.38 5.50
N SER A 353 8.56 3.73 6.21
CA SER A 353 7.27 3.31 5.66
C SER A 353 6.15 4.27 6.06
N LEU A 354 5.20 4.52 5.18
CA LEU A 354 3.99 5.28 5.54
C LEU A 354 3.18 4.62 6.67
N GLN A 355 3.24 3.30 6.84
CA GLN A 355 2.57 2.65 7.96
C GLN A 355 3.18 2.96 9.33
N ASP A 356 4.39 3.55 9.35
CA ASP A 356 5.05 4.05 10.55
C ASP A 356 4.31 5.26 11.17
N LEU A 357 3.42 5.90 10.41
CA LEU A 357 2.65 7.07 10.85
C LEU A 357 1.72 6.77 12.03
N TYR A 358 1.08 5.60 12.07
CA TYR A 358 0.21 5.27 13.19
C TYR A 358 0.98 5.17 14.51
N PRO A 359 2.01 4.31 14.67
CA PRO A 359 2.79 4.27 15.91
C PRO A 359 3.50 5.59 16.21
N THR A 360 3.91 6.36 15.20
CA THR A 360 4.54 7.69 15.38
C THR A 360 3.58 8.67 16.04
N LEU A 361 2.35 8.78 15.56
CA LEU A 361 1.34 9.65 16.15
C LEU A 361 0.96 9.21 17.57
N VAL A 362 0.86 7.91 17.83
CA VAL A 362 0.61 7.38 19.17
C VAL A 362 1.71 7.83 20.14
N GLU A 363 2.99 7.77 19.73
CA GLU A 363 4.11 8.18 20.57
C GLU A 363 4.20 9.71 20.71
N LEU A 364 4.06 10.49 19.63
CA LEU A 364 4.06 11.97 19.68
C LEU A 364 2.96 12.50 20.60
N LEU A 365 1.80 11.87 20.59
CA LEU A 365 0.67 12.24 21.44
C LEU A 365 0.74 11.61 22.85
N GLN A 366 1.82 10.89 23.17
CA GLN A 366 2.07 10.24 24.46
C GLN A 366 0.93 9.31 24.89
N LEU A 367 0.36 8.60 23.92
CA LEU A 367 -0.74 7.66 24.14
C LEU A 367 -0.24 6.23 24.38
N PRO A 368 -0.98 5.39 25.11
CA PRO A 368 -0.66 3.97 25.18
C PRO A 368 -0.77 3.33 23.79
N MET A 369 0.05 2.32 23.51
CA MET A 369 -0.10 1.57 22.26
C MET A 369 -1.46 0.87 22.20
N PRO A 370 -2.13 0.84 21.03
CA PRO A 370 -3.37 0.08 20.87
C PRO A 370 -3.15 -1.41 21.14
N SER A 371 -4.21 -2.12 21.52
CA SER A 371 -4.11 -3.55 21.81
C SER A 371 -3.81 -4.42 20.58
N GLN A 372 -4.08 -3.93 19.38
CA GLN A 372 -3.69 -4.59 18.13
C GLN A 372 -2.20 -4.41 17.85
N ALA A 373 -1.57 -5.43 17.26
CA ALA A 373 -0.21 -5.31 16.78
C ALA A 373 -0.16 -4.37 15.57
N LEU A 374 0.72 -3.37 15.63
CA LEU A 374 1.07 -2.50 14.51
C LEU A 374 2.33 -3.04 13.83
N ASP A 375 2.36 -3.02 12.50
CA ASP A 375 3.53 -3.50 11.73
C ASP A 375 4.55 -2.38 11.45
N GLY A 376 4.15 -1.12 11.63
CA GLY A 376 5.02 0.05 11.53
C GLY A 376 5.88 0.27 12.77
N ASN A 377 6.90 1.11 12.62
CA ASN A 377 7.78 1.55 13.69
C ASN A 377 7.57 3.05 13.93
N SER A 378 7.71 3.52 15.17
CA SER A 378 7.66 4.95 15.42
C SER A 378 8.86 5.68 14.82
N LEU A 379 8.59 6.78 14.12
CA LEU A 379 9.59 7.69 13.54
C LEU A 379 10.08 8.74 14.54
N VAL A 380 9.61 8.76 15.78
CA VAL A 380 10.04 9.75 16.80
C VAL A 380 11.55 9.78 16.99
N PRO A 381 12.30 8.66 16.97
CA PRO A 381 13.76 8.72 17.01
C PRO A 381 14.38 9.51 15.84
N LEU A 382 13.84 9.36 14.63
CA LEU A 382 14.29 10.11 13.46
C LEU A 382 13.78 11.56 13.45
N LEU A 383 12.59 11.81 13.98
CA LEU A 383 12.09 13.18 14.16
C LEU A 383 12.95 13.97 15.15
N ASN A 384 13.47 13.35 16.20
CA ASN A 384 14.37 13.98 17.16
C ASN A 384 15.81 14.10 16.64
N ALA A 385 16.26 13.15 15.82
CA ALA A 385 17.63 13.10 15.29
C ALA A 385 17.61 12.54 13.84
N PRO A 386 17.32 13.38 12.84
CA PRO A 386 17.08 12.94 11.45
C PRO A 386 18.26 12.22 10.79
N LYS A 387 19.47 12.37 11.30
CA LYS A 387 20.69 11.75 10.79
C LYS A 387 21.18 10.55 11.64
N SER A 388 20.39 10.13 12.62
CA SER A 388 20.73 8.96 13.44
C SER A 388 20.74 7.67 12.63
N GLU A 389 21.40 6.64 13.16
CA GLU A 389 21.37 5.31 12.56
C GLU A 389 19.96 4.74 12.54
N TRP A 390 19.61 4.14 11.40
CA TRP A 390 18.32 3.51 11.18
C TRP A 390 18.51 2.32 10.24
N ASP A 391 18.49 1.14 10.82
CA ASP A 391 18.66 -0.13 10.09
C ASP A 391 17.35 -0.94 10.15
N ARG A 392 16.37 -0.44 9.44
CA ARG A 392 15.03 -1.04 9.34
C ARG A 392 14.57 -0.99 7.90
N PRO A 393 14.78 -2.06 7.14
CA PRO A 393 14.29 -2.12 5.76
C PRO A 393 12.77 -1.94 5.69
N VAL A 394 12.33 -1.24 4.67
CA VAL A 394 10.91 -1.07 4.35
C VAL A 394 10.48 -2.19 3.41
N VAL A 395 9.30 -2.73 3.63
CA VAL A 395 8.69 -3.71 2.75
C VAL A 395 7.43 -3.13 2.13
N MET A 396 7.31 -3.26 0.81
CA MET A 396 6.12 -2.95 0.04
C MET A 396 5.62 -4.23 -0.62
N SER A 397 4.33 -4.56 -0.44
CA SER A 397 3.73 -5.75 -1.05
C SER A 397 2.58 -5.37 -1.96
N SER A 398 2.53 -5.94 -3.15
CA SER A 398 1.44 -5.71 -4.09
C SER A 398 1.22 -6.87 -5.05
N GLU A 399 0.08 -6.86 -5.70
CA GLU A 399 -0.23 -7.72 -6.83
C GLU A 399 -0.83 -6.86 -7.95
N THR A 400 -0.21 -6.89 -9.11
CA THR A 400 -0.65 -6.16 -10.30
C THR A 400 -0.87 -7.14 -11.44
N ASP A 401 -2.10 -7.20 -11.95
CA ASP A 401 -2.51 -8.07 -13.07
C ASP A 401 -2.06 -9.54 -12.90
N GLY A 402 -2.17 -10.08 -11.68
CA GLY A 402 -1.82 -11.46 -11.37
C GLY A 402 -0.33 -11.71 -11.17
N ILE A 403 0.49 -10.65 -11.10
CA ILE A 403 1.90 -10.74 -10.72
C ILE A 403 2.05 -10.17 -9.32
N ARG A 404 2.30 -11.04 -8.36
CA ARG A 404 2.54 -10.67 -6.96
C ARG A 404 4.02 -10.49 -6.70
N TYR A 405 4.36 -9.44 -5.96
CA TYR A 405 5.73 -9.09 -5.62
C TYR A 405 5.85 -8.44 -4.25
N ASP A 406 7.03 -8.59 -3.67
CA ASP A 406 7.50 -7.76 -2.57
C ASP A 406 8.68 -6.91 -3.05
N VAL A 407 8.72 -5.67 -2.60
CA VAL A 407 9.88 -4.78 -2.70
C VAL A 407 10.45 -4.63 -1.30
N VAL A 408 11.73 -4.85 -1.17
CA VAL A 408 12.48 -4.60 0.07
C VAL A 408 13.49 -3.51 -0.20
N LEU A 409 13.41 -2.43 0.57
CA LEU A 409 14.25 -1.26 0.42
C LEU A 409 14.94 -0.96 1.75
N ASP A 410 16.26 -0.87 1.74
CA ASP A 410 17.05 -0.29 2.81
C ASP A 410 17.54 1.12 2.41
N ASN A 411 18.52 1.67 3.12
CA ASN A 411 19.02 3.00 2.82
C ASN A 411 19.80 3.10 1.49
N ASP A 412 20.32 2.00 0.97
CA ASP A 412 21.21 1.96 -0.19
C ASP A 412 20.64 1.17 -1.37
N TYR A 413 19.91 0.10 -1.09
CA TYR A 413 19.48 -0.85 -2.11
C TYR A 413 17.97 -1.03 -2.13
N ARG A 414 17.41 -1.22 -3.31
CA ARG A 414 16.05 -1.69 -3.52
C ARG A 414 16.05 -3.02 -4.27
N MET A 415 15.45 -4.03 -3.68
CA MET A 415 15.25 -5.34 -4.28
C MET A 415 13.76 -5.56 -4.51
N THR A 416 13.38 -6.04 -5.69
CA THR A 416 12.06 -6.63 -5.92
C THR A 416 12.17 -8.12 -6.13
N ARG A 417 11.31 -8.90 -5.47
CA ARG A 417 11.17 -10.33 -5.69
C ARG A 417 9.73 -10.65 -6.05
N LEU A 418 9.53 -11.27 -7.23
CA LEU A 418 8.24 -11.88 -7.57
C LEU A 418 8.08 -13.18 -6.79
N ILE A 419 6.84 -13.57 -6.47
CA ILE A 419 6.61 -14.87 -5.80
C ILE A 419 7.03 -16.06 -6.68
N THR A 420 7.25 -15.86 -7.95
CA THR A 420 7.76 -16.83 -8.92
C THR A 420 9.29 -16.90 -8.96
N GLY A 421 9.98 -16.08 -8.14
CA GLY A 421 11.42 -16.16 -7.90
C GLY A 421 12.26 -15.14 -8.63
N GLU A 422 11.77 -14.54 -9.72
CA GLU A 422 12.49 -13.51 -10.46
C GLU A 422 12.81 -12.31 -9.56
N THR A 423 14.00 -11.78 -9.73
CA THR A 423 14.53 -10.71 -8.87
C THR A 423 15.12 -9.60 -9.71
N GLU A 424 14.94 -8.37 -9.25
CA GLU A 424 15.72 -7.20 -9.65
C GLU A 424 16.36 -6.56 -8.40
N LEU A 425 17.49 -5.92 -8.57
CA LEU A 425 18.22 -5.21 -7.52
C LEU A 425 18.86 -3.95 -8.09
N TYR A 426 18.69 -2.83 -7.38
CA TYR A 426 19.29 -1.54 -7.73
C TYR A 426 20.00 -0.94 -6.53
N HIS A 427 21.08 -0.19 -6.81
CA HIS A 427 21.81 0.58 -5.80
C HIS A 427 21.44 2.05 -5.92
N LEU A 428 20.48 2.52 -5.14
CA LEU A 428 19.83 3.83 -5.30
C LEU A 428 20.76 5.03 -5.16
N ILE A 429 21.89 4.89 -4.44
CA ILE A 429 22.85 6.00 -4.28
C ILE A 429 23.62 6.27 -5.57
N THR A 430 23.96 5.24 -6.36
CA THR A 430 24.75 5.37 -7.59
C THR A 430 23.89 5.30 -8.85
N ASP A 431 22.68 4.78 -8.73
CA ASP A 431 21.71 4.59 -9.81
C ASP A 431 20.30 4.92 -9.30
N PRO A 432 20.01 6.22 -9.02
CA PRO A 432 18.72 6.64 -8.47
C PRO A 432 17.56 6.46 -9.44
N HIS A 433 17.83 6.27 -10.74
CA HIS A 433 16.81 6.03 -11.77
C HIS A 433 16.62 4.54 -12.08
N GLU A 434 17.31 3.66 -11.36
CA GLU A 434 17.17 2.19 -11.50
C GLU A 434 17.44 1.66 -12.92
N PHE A 435 18.45 2.22 -13.61
CA PHE A 435 18.77 1.88 -15.00
C PHE A 435 19.52 0.54 -15.16
N THR A 436 20.18 0.05 -14.10
CA THR A 436 21.02 -1.15 -14.18
C THR A 436 20.59 -2.19 -13.15
N ASN A 437 19.99 -3.28 -13.60
CA ASN A 437 19.66 -4.42 -12.74
C ASN A 437 20.91 -5.19 -12.32
N LEU A 438 21.16 -5.26 -11.02
CA LEU A 438 22.34 -5.89 -10.41
C LEU A 438 22.08 -7.34 -9.97
N ALA A 439 20.86 -7.87 -10.16
CA ALA A 439 20.46 -9.14 -9.56
C ALA A 439 21.26 -10.35 -10.10
N ASP A 440 21.71 -10.30 -11.35
CA ASP A 440 22.46 -11.39 -11.98
C ASP A 440 23.98 -11.33 -11.74
N ASP A 441 24.50 -10.24 -11.14
CA ASP A 441 25.92 -10.14 -10.79
C ASP A 441 26.18 -10.86 -9.45
N PRO A 442 26.98 -11.96 -9.43
CA PRO A 442 27.27 -12.73 -8.22
C PRO A 442 27.85 -11.89 -7.06
N LYS A 443 28.45 -10.75 -7.35
CA LYS A 443 28.96 -9.81 -6.34
C LYS A 443 27.88 -9.33 -5.38
N TYR A 444 26.65 -9.24 -5.84
CA TYR A 444 25.52 -8.73 -5.06
C TYR A 444 24.66 -9.83 -4.40
N ALA A 445 25.01 -11.11 -4.57
CA ALA A 445 24.31 -12.21 -3.91
C ALA A 445 24.18 -12.02 -2.38
N PRO A 446 25.20 -11.54 -1.63
CA PRO A 446 25.04 -11.28 -0.20
C PRO A 446 24.04 -10.16 0.13
N VAL A 447 23.86 -9.18 -0.77
CA VAL A 447 22.85 -8.12 -0.60
C VAL A 447 21.47 -8.71 -0.82
N ILE A 448 21.29 -9.50 -1.87
CA ILE A 448 20.03 -10.20 -2.18
C ILE A 448 19.64 -11.11 -1.02
N ASP A 449 20.58 -11.91 -0.50
CA ASP A 449 20.33 -12.82 0.63
C ASP A 449 19.88 -12.05 1.88
N ARG A 450 20.54 -10.94 2.19
CA ARG A 450 20.19 -10.07 3.33
C ARG A 450 18.79 -9.47 3.19
N LEU A 451 18.48 -8.87 2.03
CA LEU A 451 17.18 -8.26 1.79
C LEU A 451 16.06 -9.32 1.72
N SER A 452 16.35 -10.50 1.21
CA SER A 452 15.38 -11.60 1.11
C SER A 452 14.85 -12.08 2.46
N GLN A 453 15.57 -11.83 3.55
CA GLN A 453 15.10 -12.15 4.91
C GLN A 453 13.89 -11.33 5.35
N HIS A 454 13.58 -10.23 4.66
CA HIS A 454 12.46 -9.33 4.93
C HIS A 454 11.24 -9.56 4.03
N LEU A 455 11.30 -10.50 3.09
CA LEU A 455 10.16 -10.84 2.23
C LEU A 455 8.98 -11.31 3.09
N THR A 456 7.77 -10.94 2.67
CA THR A 456 6.52 -11.32 3.38
C THR A 456 6.02 -12.71 3.00
N PHE A 457 6.71 -13.38 2.08
CA PHE A 457 6.43 -14.74 1.67
C PHE A 457 7.69 -15.61 1.74
N THR A 458 7.47 -16.87 2.04
CA THR A 458 8.49 -17.94 1.99
C THR A 458 7.88 -19.14 1.28
N TYR A 459 8.73 -20.01 0.74
CA TYR A 459 8.27 -21.27 0.14
C TYR A 459 8.35 -22.35 1.21
N PRO A 460 7.21 -22.94 1.61
CA PRO A 460 7.21 -23.98 2.65
C PRO A 460 7.91 -25.23 2.12
N GLU A 461 8.72 -25.85 2.97
CA GLU A 461 9.25 -27.19 2.70
C GLU A 461 8.12 -28.20 2.59
N ILE A 462 8.25 -29.17 1.69
CA ILE A 462 7.30 -30.27 1.56
C ILE A 462 7.57 -31.30 2.66
N PRO A 463 6.68 -31.45 3.66
CA PRO A 463 6.89 -32.42 4.75
C PRO A 463 6.90 -33.86 4.25
N GLU A 464 7.44 -34.80 5.06
CA GLU A 464 7.47 -36.24 4.70
C GLU A 464 6.06 -36.83 4.41
N ASN A 465 5.03 -36.35 5.09
CA ASN A 465 3.65 -36.76 4.83
C ASN A 465 3.08 -36.16 3.53
N GLY A 466 3.74 -35.15 2.97
CA GLY A 466 3.39 -34.46 1.73
C GLY A 466 2.29 -33.38 1.87
N TRP A 467 1.75 -33.16 3.06
CA TRP A 467 0.71 -32.15 3.28
C TRP A 467 1.30 -30.79 3.65
N ILE A 468 0.91 -29.75 2.91
CA ILE A 468 1.34 -28.36 3.08
C ILE A 468 0.09 -27.53 3.37
N GLU A 469 0.11 -26.70 4.41
CA GLU A 469 -0.97 -25.77 4.72
C GLU A 469 -1.08 -24.72 3.60
N ALA A 470 -2.28 -24.56 3.03
CA ALA A 470 -2.47 -23.73 1.83
C ALA A 470 -2.18 -22.26 2.09
N GLU A 471 -2.44 -21.78 3.31
CA GLU A 471 -2.16 -20.40 3.71
C GLU A 471 -0.67 -20.08 3.83
N ALA A 472 0.19 -21.11 3.96
CA ALA A 472 1.64 -20.92 3.98
C ALA A 472 2.25 -20.77 2.57
N ILE A 473 1.51 -21.18 1.53
CA ILE A 473 1.99 -21.16 0.15
C ILE A 473 1.85 -19.76 -0.46
N PRO A 474 2.88 -19.20 -1.11
CA PRO A 474 2.76 -17.96 -1.88
C PRO A 474 1.72 -18.12 -2.99
N THR A 475 0.80 -17.15 -3.09
CA THR A 475 -0.33 -17.20 -4.00
C THR A 475 -0.51 -15.91 -4.78
N GLN A 476 -1.02 -16.03 -6.00
CA GLN A 476 -1.48 -14.92 -6.83
C GLN A 476 -2.77 -15.30 -7.56
N THR A 477 -3.55 -14.32 -8.01
CA THR A 477 -4.77 -14.55 -8.79
C THR A 477 -4.71 -13.87 -10.14
N SER A 478 -5.45 -14.40 -11.13
CA SER A 478 -5.66 -13.64 -12.35
C SER A 478 -6.40 -12.34 -12.02
N SER A 479 -5.78 -11.22 -12.25
CA SER A 479 -6.44 -9.92 -12.18
C SER A 479 -6.27 -9.19 -13.49
N ASP A 480 -7.08 -9.54 -14.48
CA ASP A 480 -7.30 -8.61 -15.60
C ASP A 480 -8.06 -7.40 -15.06
N PHE A 481 -7.60 -6.19 -15.35
CA PHE A 481 -8.31 -4.95 -15.01
C PHE A 481 -9.77 -4.95 -15.49
N LYS A 482 -10.09 -5.71 -16.55
CA LYS A 482 -11.47 -5.96 -17.02
C LYS A 482 -12.20 -6.99 -16.17
N LEU A 483 -11.47 -7.85 -15.47
CA LEU A 483 -11.97 -8.99 -14.70
C LEU A 483 -11.93 -8.69 -13.19
N ARG A 484 -12.41 -7.51 -12.81
CA ARG A 484 -12.42 -7.04 -11.43
C ARG A 484 -13.13 -8.00 -10.49
N GLY A 485 -12.53 -8.23 -9.33
CA GLY A 485 -13.19 -8.93 -8.24
C GLY A 485 -12.62 -10.30 -7.89
N ASN A 486 -11.55 -10.75 -8.53
CA ASN A 486 -10.77 -11.85 -8.00
C ASN A 486 -9.99 -11.38 -6.77
N CYS A 487 -9.92 -12.20 -5.76
CA CYS A 487 -9.07 -11.99 -4.61
C CYS A 487 -8.75 -13.33 -3.97
N HIS A 488 -7.66 -13.35 -3.23
CA HIS A 488 -7.37 -14.40 -2.27
C HIS A 488 -6.99 -13.77 -0.93
N TYR A 489 -7.26 -14.44 0.14
CA TYR A 489 -6.92 -14.01 1.48
C TYR A 489 -6.95 -15.16 2.47
N ARG A 490 -6.27 -14.99 3.58
CA ARG A 490 -6.28 -15.96 4.69
C ARG A 490 -7.48 -15.67 5.59
N ARG A 491 -8.13 -16.70 6.06
CA ARG A 491 -9.29 -16.59 6.93
C ARG A 491 -9.22 -17.64 8.05
N SER A 492 -9.51 -17.21 9.28
CA SER A 492 -9.74 -18.16 10.36
C SER A 492 -11.00 -18.99 10.08
N ASP A 493 -10.86 -20.30 10.14
CA ASP A 493 -11.95 -21.24 9.94
C ASP A 493 -11.79 -22.43 10.87
N PRO A 494 -12.80 -22.74 11.73
CA PRO A 494 -12.71 -23.84 12.68
C PRO A 494 -12.70 -25.24 12.03
N GLU A 495 -12.99 -25.35 10.73
CA GLU A 495 -12.89 -26.60 9.97
C GLU A 495 -11.48 -26.83 9.39
N ALA A 496 -10.59 -25.80 9.42
CA ALA A 496 -9.24 -25.89 8.91
C ALA A 496 -8.28 -26.58 9.89
N SER A 497 -7.27 -27.29 9.36
CA SER A 497 -6.28 -28.02 10.16
C SER A 497 -5.37 -27.12 11.00
N GLY A 498 -5.09 -25.88 10.50
CA GLY A 498 -4.24 -24.87 11.13
C GLY A 498 -5.00 -23.67 11.69
N ASP A 499 -6.32 -23.78 11.94
CA ASP A 499 -7.21 -22.68 12.33
C ASP A 499 -7.31 -21.55 11.29
N GLN A 500 -6.66 -21.68 10.14
CA GLN A 500 -6.73 -20.76 8.98
C GLN A 500 -6.91 -21.54 7.69
N LEU A 501 -7.45 -20.87 6.68
CA LEU A 501 -7.50 -21.41 5.33
C LEU A 501 -7.25 -20.32 4.31
N LEU A 502 -6.79 -20.73 3.13
CA LEU A 502 -6.75 -19.91 1.94
C LEU A 502 -8.14 -19.86 1.32
N PHE A 503 -8.67 -18.65 1.20
CA PHE A 503 -9.93 -18.39 0.53
C PHE A 503 -9.66 -17.63 -0.77
N ALA A 504 -10.24 -18.08 -1.87
CA ALA A 504 -10.18 -17.37 -3.15
C ALA A 504 -11.57 -17.17 -3.73
N GLU A 505 -11.83 -15.96 -4.21
CA GLU A 505 -13.01 -15.63 -5.01
C GLU A 505 -12.59 -15.36 -6.46
N LEU A 506 -12.98 -16.23 -7.37
CA LEU A 506 -12.68 -16.16 -8.78
C LEU A 506 -13.92 -15.61 -9.53
N ARG A 507 -14.21 -14.32 -9.30
CA ARG A 507 -15.46 -13.67 -9.77
C ARG A 507 -15.42 -13.21 -11.22
N ALA A 508 -14.22 -13.08 -11.77
CA ALA A 508 -14.04 -12.41 -13.06
C ALA A 508 -14.63 -13.16 -14.25
N GLY A 509 -14.82 -14.46 -14.15
CA GLY A 509 -15.44 -15.26 -15.20
C GLY A 509 -14.77 -16.63 -15.40
N LYS A 510 -15.20 -17.34 -16.43
CA LYS A 510 -14.55 -18.55 -16.88
C LYS A 510 -13.09 -18.22 -17.26
N GLY A 511 -12.14 -18.99 -16.72
CA GLY A 511 -10.71 -18.77 -16.93
C GLY A 511 -10.01 -17.97 -15.84
N SER A 512 -10.74 -17.44 -14.84
CA SER A 512 -10.12 -16.90 -13.62
C SER A 512 -9.37 -17.99 -12.87
N TYR A 513 -8.22 -17.68 -12.30
CA TYR A 513 -7.38 -18.68 -11.64
C TYR A 513 -6.81 -18.21 -10.32
N LEU A 514 -6.41 -19.18 -9.50
CA LEU A 514 -5.55 -19.06 -8.34
C LEU A 514 -4.29 -19.88 -8.62
N ASP A 515 -3.14 -19.26 -8.53
CA ASP A 515 -1.83 -19.91 -8.57
C ASP A 515 -1.28 -20.08 -7.16
N LEU A 516 -0.73 -21.25 -6.89
CA LEU A 516 0.09 -21.55 -5.74
C LEU A 516 1.51 -21.83 -6.23
N VAL A 517 2.51 -21.20 -5.62
CA VAL A 517 3.91 -21.39 -5.99
C VAL A 517 4.59 -22.29 -4.95
N LEU A 518 5.11 -23.43 -5.40
CA LEU A 518 5.72 -24.46 -4.57
C LEU A 518 7.18 -24.64 -4.96
N ASP A 519 8.07 -24.84 -3.99
CA ASP A 519 9.44 -25.26 -4.24
C ASP A 519 9.54 -26.79 -4.19
N VAL A 520 9.76 -27.41 -5.35
CA VAL A 520 9.78 -28.86 -5.50
C VAL A 520 11.23 -29.36 -5.38
N PRO A 521 11.55 -30.15 -4.33
CA PRO A 521 12.94 -30.48 -3.98
C PRO A 521 13.58 -31.52 -4.93
N ALA A 522 12.78 -32.29 -5.66
CA ALA A 522 13.27 -33.33 -6.55
C ALA A 522 12.39 -33.47 -7.79
N ALA A 523 13.01 -33.70 -8.94
CA ALA A 523 12.30 -34.10 -10.14
C ALA A 523 11.65 -35.49 -9.96
N GLY A 524 10.50 -35.71 -10.58
CA GLY A 524 9.78 -36.99 -10.47
C GLY A 524 8.29 -36.86 -10.43
N SER A 525 7.61 -37.99 -10.21
CA SER A 525 6.16 -38.06 -10.12
C SER A 525 5.69 -37.90 -8.68
N TYR A 526 4.66 -37.08 -8.52
CA TYR A 526 4.05 -36.77 -7.21
C TYR A 526 2.55 -37.05 -7.25
N LYS A 527 2.03 -37.63 -6.16
CA LYS A 527 0.62 -37.71 -5.91
C LYS A 527 0.14 -36.32 -5.48
N LEU A 528 -0.78 -35.73 -6.25
CA LEU A 528 -1.40 -34.45 -5.98
C LEU A 528 -2.80 -34.63 -5.39
N GLY A 529 -3.08 -33.93 -4.32
CA GLY A 529 -4.39 -33.83 -3.69
C GLY A 529 -4.59 -32.49 -3.04
N ALA A 530 -5.79 -32.24 -2.53
CA ALA A 530 -6.09 -31.05 -1.74
C ALA A 530 -7.27 -31.29 -0.81
N THR A 531 -7.22 -30.72 0.39
CA THR A 531 -8.40 -30.56 1.23
C THR A 531 -9.04 -29.23 0.88
N LEU A 532 -10.17 -29.26 0.20
CA LEU A 532 -10.82 -28.06 -0.31
C LEU A 532 -12.36 -28.16 -0.34
N SER A 533 -13.01 -27.01 -0.42
CA SER A 533 -14.41 -26.85 -0.77
C SER A 533 -14.52 -25.94 -1.98
N ILE A 534 -15.23 -26.34 -3.00
CA ILE A 534 -15.37 -25.63 -4.26
C ILE A 534 -16.82 -25.66 -4.73
N ASP A 535 -17.37 -24.52 -5.15
CA ASP A 535 -18.78 -24.37 -5.55
C ASP A 535 -19.03 -24.53 -7.05
N GLY A 536 -17.99 -24.82 -7.84
CA GLY A 536 -18.06 -25.07 -9.27
C GLY A 536 -16.91 -25.93 -9.76
N PRO A 537 -16.94 -26.45 -11.01
CA PRO A 537 -15.85 -27.22 -11.57
C PRO A 537 -14.60 -26.36 -11.80
N CYS A 538 -13.43 -26.96 -11.57
CA CYS A 538 -12.13 -26.34 -11.69
C CYS A 538 -11.17 -27.25 -12.45
N GLU A 539 -10.40 -26.72 -13.38
CA GLU A 539 -9.24 -27.41 -13.96
C GLU A 539 -7.99 -27.10 -13.14
N VAL A 540 -7.17 -28.10 -12.95
CA VAL A 540 -5.89 -27.97 -12.26
C VAL A 540 -4.77 -28.18 -13.28
N PHE A 541 -3.88 -27.21 -13.34
CA PHE A 541 -2.72 -27.20 -14.21
C PHE A 541 -1.45 -27.17 -13.36
N VAL A 542 -0.39 -27.71 -13.92
CA VAL A 542 0.95 -27.70 -13.32
C VAL A 542 1.93 -27.26 -14.38
N ASP A 543 2.85 -26.38 -14.02
CA ASP A 543 3.92 -25.96 -14.89
C ASP A 543 5.16 -25.52 -14.09
N ASP A 544 6.32 -25.51 -14.77
CA ASP A 544 7.49 -24.84 -14.30
C ASP A 544 7.31 -23.32 -14.29
N VAL A 545 7.94 -22.64 -13.36
CA VAL A 545 8.11 -21.20 -13.47
C VAL A 545 9.15 -20.96 -14.57
N VAL A 546 8.71 -20.63 -15.77
CA VAL A 546 9.57 -20.38 -16.91
C VAL A 546 9.59 -18.88 -17.22
N ASP A 547 10.78 -18.34 -17.35
CA ASP A 547 11.01 -16.96 -17.81
C ASP A 547 11.12 -16.94 -19.35
N ASP A 548 10.02 -17.27 -20.07
CA ASP A 548 10.01 -17.31 -21.54
C ASP A 548 9.06 -16.27 -22.15
N ALA A 549 9.63 -15.43 -22.99
CA ALA A 549 8.98 -14.31 -23.69
C ALA A 549 7.79 -14.71 -24.57
N ALA A 550 7.87 -15.86 -25.21
CA ALA A 550 6.84 -16.32 -26.14
C ALA A 550 5.56 -16.80 -25.46
N GLN A 551 5.61 -17.08 -24.16
CA GLN A 551 4.53 -17.66 -23.40
C GLN A 551 3.67 -16.63 -22.67
N ALA A 552 4.19 -15.42 -22.45
CA ALA A 552 3.48 -14.36 -21.73
C ALA A 552 2.26 -13.81 -22.49
N ASP A 553 2.31 -13.79 -23.81
CA ASP A 553 1.20 -13.30 -24.67
C ASP A 553 0.07 -14.33 -24.86
N THR A 554 0.33 -15.61 -24.68
CA THR A 554 -0.62 -16.70 -24.97
C THR A 554 -1.18 -17.38 -23.72
N GLY A 555 -0.73 -17.00 -22.52
CA GLY A 555 -0.89 -17.79 -21.30
C GLY A 555 0.06 -19.00 -21.33
N TYR A 556 0.56 -19.40 -20.16
CA TYR A 556 1.44 -20.56 -20.05
C TYR A 556 0.80 -21.78 -20.71
N PRO A 557 1.48 -22.55 -21.57
CA PRO A 557 1.01 -23.84 -22.02
C PRO A 557 1.06 -24.83 -20.85
N MET A 558 0.12 -24.68 -19.92
CA MET A 558 0.05 -25.54 -18.74
C MET A 558 -0.52 -26.88 -19.12
N THR A 559 0.09 -27.94 -18.64
CA THR A 559 -0.45 -29.28 -18.80
C THR A 559 -1.62 -29.50 -17.84
N THR A 560 -2.81 -29.82 -18.35
CA THR A 560 -3.95 -30.16 -17.50
C THR A 560 -3.65 -31.41 -16.70
N ALA A 561 -3.54 -31.27 -15.38
CA ALA A 561 -3.30 -32.39 -14.48
C ALA A 561 -4.62 -33.14 -14.17
N ALA A 562 -5.69 -32.41 -13.93
CA ALA A 562 -6.98 -32.99 -13.57
C ALA A 562 -8.14 -31.97 -13.61
N THR A 563 -9.37 -32.47 -13.49
CA THR A 563 -10.57 -31.66 -13.26
C THR A 563 -11.12 -31.99 -11.88
N VAL A 564 -11.24 -31.00 -11.02
CA VAL A 564 -11.92 -31.11 -9.74
C VAL A 564 -13.40 -30.81 -9.93
N LYS A 565 -14.26 -31.73 -9.52
CA LYS A 565 -15.73 -31.56 -9.57
C LYS A 565 -16.20 -30.79 -8.33
N PRO A 566 -17.33 -30.05 -8.44
CA PRO A 566 -17.91 -29.41 -7.27
C PRO A 566 -18.23 -30.45 -6.20
N GLY A 567 -17.82 -30.15 -4.98
CA GLY A 567 -18.09 -30.95 -3.80
C GLY A 567 -19.17 -30.34 -2.89
N SER A 568 -19.19 -30.75 -1.64
CA SER A 568 -20.02 -30.14 -0.60
C SER A 568 -19.50 -28.73 -0.23
N LYS A 569 -20.31 -27.98 0.54
CA LYS A 569 -19.84 -26.72 1.14
C LYS A 569 -18.83 -26.95 2.29
N LYS A 570 -18.56 -28.19 2.64
CA LYS A 570 -17.56 -28.58 3.64
C LYS A 570 -16.22 -28.84 2.98
N LEU A 571 -15.14 -28.70 3.77
CA LEU A 571 -13.81 -29.11 3.35
C LEU A 571 -13.77 -30.63 3.19
N GLU A 572 -13.33 -31.11 2.05
CA GLU A 572 -13.20 -32.55 1.75
C GLU A 572 -11.85 -32.83 1.07
N ASP A 573 -11.29 -34.00 1.34
CA ASP A 573 -10.05 -34.45 0.69
C ASP A 573 -10.36 -34.90 -0.75
N HIS A 574 -9.71 -34.24 -1.69
CA HIS A 574 -9.78 -34.56 -3.11
C HIS A 574 -8.44 -35.14 -3.57
N LEU A 575 -8.45 -36.35 -4.10
CA LEU A 575 -7.34 -36.84 -4.88
C LEU A 575 -7.46 -36.26 -6.30
N ILE A 576 -6.53 -35.36 -6.64
CA ILE A 576 -6.54 -34.66 -7.94
C ILE A 576 -5.91 -35.55 -9.02
N GLY A 577 -4.76 -36.17 -8.73
CA GLY A 577 -4.10 -37.04 -9.70
C GLY A 577 -2.62 -37.26 -9.42
N THR A 578 -1.89 -37.58 -10.47
CA THR A 578 -0.42 -37.65 -10.45
C THR A 578 0.12 -36.55 -11.36
N VAL A 579 1.09 -35.80 -10.85
CA VAL A 579 1.81 -34.77 -11.61
C VAL A 579 3.27 -35.19 -11.70
N THR A 580 3.94 -34.84 -12.80
CA THR A 580 5.36 -35.11 -12.98
C THR A 580 6.09 -33.79 -13.19
N PHE A 581 7.13 -33.56 -12.40
CA PHE A 581 8.04 -32.44 -12.57
C PHE A 581 9.35 -32.94 -13.18
N ASP A 582 9.76 -32.31 -14.27
CA ASP A 582 10.98 -32.67 -14.99
C ASP A 582 12.24 -32.10 -14.34
N SER A 583 12.06 -31.10 -13.48
CA SER A 583 13.15 -30.42 -12.75
C SER A 583 12.78 -30.11 -11.32
N THR A 584 13.78 -29.75 -10.50
CA THR A 584 13.59 -29.16 -9.16
C THR A 584 13.28 -27.67 -9.24
N GLY A 585 12.94 -27.05 -8.10
CA GLY A 585 12.75 -25.60 -7.97
C GLY A 585 11.28 -25.18 -8.03
N LEU A 586 11.05 -23.90 -8.29
CA LEU A 586 9.71 -23.31 -8.20
C LEU A 586 8.77 -23.81 -9.31
N LYS A 587 7.59 -24.24 -8.89
CA LYS A 587 6.51 -24.74 -9.75
C LYS A 587 5.22 -24.00 -9.45
N ILE A 588 4.39 -23.82 -10.49
CA ILE A 588 3.06 -23.24 -10.34
C ILE A 588 2.02 -24.37 -10.38
N LEU A 589 1.18 -24.37 -9.35
CA LEU A 589 -0.03 -25.18 -9.32
C LEU A 589 -1.24 -24.25 -9.47
N ARG A 590 -1.89 -24.29 -10.65
CA ARG A 590 -3.01 -23.40 -11.01
C ARG A 590 -4.35 -24.07 -10.85
N PHE A 591 -5.26 -23.44 -10.12
CA PHE A 591 -6.67 -23.79 -10.05
C PHE A 591 -7.47 -22.81 -10.90
N GLN A 592 -7.93 -23.25 -12.07
CA GLN A 592 -8.64 -22.40 -13.03
C GLN A 592 -10.13 -22.67 -13.03
N SER A 593 -10.92 -21.64 -12.82
CA SER A 593 -12.38 -21.71 -12.81
C SER A 593 -12.96 -21.99 -14.19
N LEU A 594 -13.90 -22.93 -14.26
CA LEU A 594 -14.69 -23.22 -15.47
C LEU A 594 -16.03 -22.46 -15.49
N VAL A 595 -16.39 -21.81 -14.40
CA VAL A 595 -17.65 -21.08 -14.22
C VAL A 595 -17.40 -19.67 -13.64
N PRO A 596 -18.26 -18.69 -13.91
CA PRO A 596 -18.13 -17.37 -13.30
C PRO A 596 -18.51 -17.39 -11.82
N LYS A 597 -17.89 -16.48 -11.03
CA LYS A 597 -18.18 -16.25 -9.62
C LYS A 597 -17.92 -17.45 -8.70
N GLN A 598 -16.89 -18.23 -9.00
CA GLN A 598 -16.51 -19.39 -8.22
C GLN A 598 -15.85 -18.99 -6.89
N GLN A 599 -16.15 -19.72 -5.82
CA GLN A 599 -15.47 -19.65 -4.54
C GLN A 599 -14.68 -20.94 -4.30
N LEU A 600 -13.47 -20.78 -3.82
CA LEU A 600 -12.57 -21.86 -3.42
C LEU A 600 -12.12 -21.62 -1.99
N ARG A 601 -12.32 -22.61 -1.12
CA ARG A 601 -11.77 -22.68 0.24
C ARG A 601 -10.78 -23.84 0.24
N MET A 602 -9.55 -23.58 0.62
CA MET A 602 -8.48 -24.58 0.62
C MET A 602 -7.77 -24.58 1.97
N ASP A 603 -7.72 -25.74 2.59
CA ASP A 603 -7.06 -25.97 3.87
C ASP A 603 -5.60 -26.37 3.64
N ARG A 604 -5.36 -27.37 2.82
CA ARG A 604 -4.02 -27.90 2.55
C ARG A 604 -3.91 -28.54 1.18
N ILE A 605 -2.67 -28.65 0.71
CA ILE A 605 -2.28 -29.33 -0.54
C ILE A 605 -1.46 -30.56 -0.18
N LEU A 606 -1.76 -31.68 -0.85
CA LEU A 606 -0.92 -32.87 -0.83
C LEU A 606 0.01 -32.87 -2.04
N LEU A 607 1.29 -32.91 -1.80
CA LEU A 607 2.31 -33.17 -2.82
C LEU A 607 3.27 -34.24 -2.31
N LYS A 608 2.99 -35.51 -2.61
CA LYS A 608 3.72 -36.65 -2.08
C LYS A 608 4.50 -37.36 -3.18
N PRO A 609 5.83 -37.47 -3.08
CA PRO A 609 6.63 -38.23 -4.03
C PRO A 609 6.08 -39.65 -4.21
N GLN A 610 6.01 -40.12 -5.45
CA GLN A 610 5.72 -41.52 -5.76
C GLN A 610 7.06 -42.25 -5.85
N SER A 611 7.22 -43.33 -5.07
CA SER A 611 8.36 -44.23 -5.26
C SER A 611 8.31 -44.79 -6.69
N SER A 612 9.37 -44.62 -7.44
CA SER A 612 9.60 -45.36 -8.68
C SER A 612 9.52 -46.86 -8.34
N ASN A 613 8.48 -47.53 -8.79
CA ASN A 613 8.38 -48.97 -8.72
C ASN A 613 9.39 -49.62 -9.67
#